data_284f1a2a0d21ff140c2a12247c765f43
#
_entry.id   284f1a2a0d21ff140c2a12247c765f43
#
_cell.length_a   1.000
_cell.length_b   1.000
_cell.length_c   1.000
_cell.angle_alpha   90.00
_cell.angle_beta   90.00
_cell.angle_gamma   90.00
#
_symmetry.space_group_name_H-M   'P 1'
#
loop_
_entity.id
_entity.type
_entity.pdbx_description
1 polymer ?
#
loop_
_entity_poly.entity_id
_entity_poly.type
_entity_poly.pdbx_seq_one_letter_code
_entity_poly.pdbx_strand_id
1 'polypeptide(L)'
;MRHTQILIISALGMLMAVGCTKAETPAAEAVAKPVAVVNGAAISRDVWTLYVKTRHGGKTPGDLTAEQQKEALDELIGMYAGAQEAEKQKLDAGEPKARLELVAKSAEAELLYKKFTEGLKPTDEELKAEYETRIADAPKQEFHARHILVDDEAKAKDLIAQLDKGAKFEQLAKDNSKDGSSSEGGDLGWFNPNQMVKPFSDAVQQLEVGKYTATPVKSEFGWHVIKLEEQRATTPPPFDSVKDQLGPLVSQKKFEAHLKELVKAAKVERSL
;
A
#
# COMPACT_ATOMS: atom_id res chain seq x y z
N MET A 1 -21.96 -72.23 34.24
CA MET A 1 -21.06 -73.42 34.21
C MET A 1 -19.72 -72.97 33.69
N ARG A 2 -18.68 -73.35 34.45
CA ARG A 2 -17.25 -73.42 34.19
C ARG A 2 -16.57 -72.07 34.17
N HIS A 3 -15.93 -71.70 35.25
CA HIS A 3 -14.66 -72.11 35.87
C HIS A 3 -13.44 -71.61 35.08
N THR A 4 -12.71 -70.63 35.67
CA THR A 4 -11.41 -70.76 36.37
C THR A 4 -10.26 -70.70 35.37
N GLN A 5 -9.24 -69.84 35.51
CA GLN A 5 -8.19 -69.96 36.54
C GLN A 5 -7.31 -68.64 36.57
N ILE A 6 -6.94 -68.34 37.76
CA ILE A 6 -5.90 -67.41 38.18
C ILE A 6 -4.54 -68.04 37.91
N LEU A 7 -3.61 -67.27 37.35
CA LEU A 7 -2.19 -67.58 37.42
C LEU A 7 -1.39 -66.37 37.90
N ILE A 8 -0.96 -66.44 39.14
CA ILE A 8 0.02 -65.53 39.77
C ILE A 8 1.39 -66.01 39.32
N ILE A 9 2.19 -65.16 38.73
CA ILE A 9 3.66 -65.35 38.62
C ILE A 9 4.32 -64.14 39.20
N SER A 10 5.00 -64.34 40.35
CA SER A 10 5.96 -63.47 40.97
C SER A 10 7.27 -63.55 40.19
N ALA A 11 7.86 -62.45 39.86
CA ALA A 11 9.33 -62.34 39.65
C ALA A 11 9.75 -60.86 39.77
N LEU A 12 10.33 -60.57 40.86
CA LEU A 12 11.73 -60.12 41.03
C LEU A 12 12.12 -58.80 40.39
N GLY A 13 12.41 -57.86 41.24
CA GLY A 13 12.75 -56.47 40.98
C GLY A 13 14.02 -56.28 40.12
N MET A 14 13.98 -55.21 39.37
CA MET A 14 15.18 -54.53 38.88
C MET A 14 14.94 -53.03 39.06
N LEU A 15 15.57 -52.44 40.06
CA LEU A 15 15.67 -51.00 40.27
C LEU A 15 16.49 -50.45 39.11
N MET A 16 15.83 -49.85 38.12
CA MET A 16 16.45 -48.90 37.22
C MET A 16 16.26 -47.51 37.79
N ALA A 17 17.33 -46.89 38.24
CA ALA A 17 17.37 -45.49 38.57
C ALA A 17 17.15 -44.67 37.30
N VAL A 18 15.92 -44.25 37.08
CA VAL A 18 15.62 -43.21 36.07
C VAL A 18 16.08 -41.88 36.67
N GLY A 19 17.27 -41.45 36.21
CA GLY A 19 17.74 -40.10 36.47
C GLY A 19 16.68 -39.09 35.99
N CYS A 20 16.11 -38.35 36.93
CA CYS A 20 15.35 -37.13 36.65
C CYS A 20 16.32 -36.14 35.99
N THR A 21 16.36 -36.12 34.68
CA THR A 21 16.82 -34.95 33.95
C THR A 21 15.79 -33.88 34.20
N LYS A 22 16.11 -32.98 35.10
CA LYS A 22 15.38 -31.73 35.31
C LYS A 22 15.32 -31.02 33.96
N ALA A 23 14.17 -31.00 33.32
CA ALA A 23 13.96 -30.16 32.17
C ALA A 23 14.26 -28.72 32.63
N GLU A 24 15.34 -28.16 32.16
CA GLU A 24 15.61 -26.76 32.30
C GLU A 24 14.47 -26.00 31.60
N THR A 25 13.55 -25.47 32.39
CA THR A 25 12.64 -24.43 31.95
C THR A 25 13.51 -23.33 31.36
N PRO A 26 13.26 -22.86 30.10
CA PRO A 26 14.03 -21.76 29.56
C PRO A 26 13.95 -20.61 30.57
N ALA A 27 15.11 -20.11 30.95
CA ALA A 27 15.27 -19.03 31.90
C ALA A 27 14.32 -17.89 31.46
N ALA A 28 13.36 -17.55 32.33
CA ALA A 28 12.54 -16.37 32.14
C ALA A 28 13.53 -15.19 31.97
N GLU A 29 13.58 -14.60 30.78
CA GLU A 29 14.30 -13.34 30.58
C GLU A 29 13.90 -12.41 31.72
N ALA A 30 14.88 -11.92 32.44
CA ALA A 30 14.64 -11.01 33.58
C ALA A 30 13.90 -9.78 32.99
N VAL A 31 12.59 -9.72 33.21
CA VAL A 31 11.74 -8.63 32.72
C VAL A 31 12.33 -7.34 33.32
N ALA A 32 12.95 -6.54 32.46
CA ALA A 32 13.58 -5.29 32.88
C ALA A 32 12.54 -4.42 33.61
N LYS A 33 12.90 -3.84 34.79
CA LYS A 33 11.99 -3.01 35.56
C LYS A 33 11.35 -1.94 34.69
N PRO A 34 10.01 -1.75 34.77
CA PRO A 34 9.33 -0.70 34.00
C PRO A 34 9.88 0.68 34.39
N VAL A 35 9.78 1.64 33.49
CA VAL A 35 10.20 3.04 33.76
C VAL A 35 9.22 3.78 34.64
N ALA A 36 7.94 3.40 34.60
CA ALA A 36 6.89 3.91 35.46
C ALA A 36 5.74 2.89 35.56
N VAL A 37 4.85 3.09 36.54
CA VAL A 37 3.60 2.34 36.67
C VAL A 37 2.47 3.34 36.90
N VAL A 38 1.42 3.31 36.09
CA VAL A 38 0.27 4.21 36.16
C VAL A 38 -0.97 3.39 36.50
N ASN A 39 -1.51 3.55 37.70
CA ASN A 39 -2.68 2.79 38.19
C ASN A 39 -2.56 1.26 37.96
N GLY A 40 -1.36 0.70 38.15
CA GLY A 40 -1.09 -0.72 37.97
C GLY A 40 -0.63 -1.10 36.55
N ALA A 41 -0.78 -0.25 35.55
CA ALA A 41 -0.27 -0.47 34.19
C ALA A 41 1.22 -0.07 34.10
N ALA A 42 2.08 -1.03 33.73
CA ALA A 42 3.51 -0.81 33.61
C ALA A 42 3.87 -0.16 32.27
N ILE A 43 4.68 0.87 32.26
CA ILE A 43 5.33 1.43 31.10
C ILE A 43 6.68 0.75 30.92
N SER A 44 6.80 -0.09 29.90
CA SER A 44 8.03 -0.81 29.63
C SER A 44 9.15 0.11 29.09
N ARG A 45 10.40 -0.34 29.20
CA ARG A 45 11.54 0.39 28.61
C ARG A 45 11.45 0.52 27.10
N ASP A 46 10.85 -0.46 26.44
CA ASP A 46 10.67 -0.43 24.99
C ASP A 46 9.66 0.63 24.56
N VAL A 47 8.54 0.71 25.25
CA VAL A 47 7.55 1.79 25.05
C VAL A 47 8.18 3.16 25.29
N TRP A 48 8.92 3.30 26.37
CA TRP A 48 9.64 4.53 26.69
C TRP A 48 10.64 4.92 25.60
N THR A 49 11.47 3.96 25.15
CA THR A 49 12.46 4.19 24.08
C THR A 49 11.79 4.57 22.77
N LEU A 50 10.69 3.90 22.41
CA LEU A 50 9.92 4.21 21.22
C LEU A 50 9.29 5.60 21.29
N TYR A 51 8.72 5.95 22.45
CA TYR A 51 8.13 7.26 22.67
C TYR A 51 9.14 8.39 22.47
N VAL A 52 10.32 8.26 23.10
CA VAL A 52 11.40 9.24 22.94
C VAL A 52 11.83 9.35 21.47
N LYS A 53 12.06 8.23 20.80
CA LYS A 53 12.43 8.24 19.36
C LYS A 53 11.41 8.99 18.49
N THR A 54 10.14 8.77 18.76
CA THR A 54 9.06 9.37 17.96
C THR A 54 8.95 10.88 18.22
N ARG A 55 9.09 11.31 19.48
CA ARG A 55 8.90 12.71 19.88
C ARG A 55 10.13 13.59 19.70
N HIS A 56 11.31 13.00 19.75
CA HIS A 56 12.59 13.74 19.75
C HIS A 56 13.48 13.42 18.53
N GLY A 57 12.86 13.22 17.35
CA GLY A 57 13.57 13.14 16.08
C GLY A 57 14.57 11.97 15.97
N GLY A 58 14.19 10.80 16.50
CA GLY A 58 15.00 9.58 16.45
C GLY A 58 16.01 9.42 17.59
N LYS A 59 16.08 10.36 18.54
CA LYS A 59 16.94 10.27 19.72
C LYS A 59 16.50 9.11 20.63
N THR A 60 17.44 8.57 21.37
CA THR A 60 17.17 7.59 22.44
C THR A 60 17.09 8.30 23.79
N PRO A 61 16.54 7.67 24.86
CA PRO A 61 16.58 8.24 26.19
C PRO A 61 17.95 8.68 26.66
N GLY A 62 19.01 7.95 26.27
CA GLY A 62 20.39 8.29 26.62
C GLY A 62 20.93 9.58 25.98
N ASP A 63 20.29 10.05 24.91
CA ASP A 63 20.66 11.28 24.19
C ASP A 63 19.98 12.53 24.77
N LEU A 64 19.10 12.36 25.77
CA LEU A 64 18.36 13.43 26.44
C LEU A 64 19.01 13.81 27.75
N THR A 65 18.91 15.09 28.11
CA THR A 65 19.24 15.52 29.47
C THR A 65 18.27 14.93 30.50
N ALA A 66 18.66 14.88 31.77
CA ALA A 66 17.82 14.37 32.84
C ALA A 66 16.46 15.11 32.93
N GLU A 67 16.46 16.43 32.70
CA GLU A 67 15.25 17.25 32.68
C GLU A 67 14.34 16.88 31.50
N GLN A 68 14.90 16.77 30.28
CA GLN A 68 14.16 16.31 29.09
C GLN A 68 13.60 14.90 29.25
N GLN A 69 14.36 13.98 29.86
CA GLN A 69 13.86 12.63 30.15
C GLN A 69 12.68 12.68 31.12
N LYS A 70 12.75 13.52 32.15
CA LYS A 70 11.67 13.68 33.13
C LYS A 70 10.41 14.25 32.45
N GLU A 71 10.54 15.35 31.71
CA GLU A 71 9.41 15.95 30.97
C GLU A 71 8.75 14.96 30.02
N ALA A 72 9.53 14.26 29.19
CA ALA A 72 9.00 13.26 28.26
C ALA A 72 8.35 12.07 28.97
N LEU A 73 8.86 11.66 30.14
CA LEU A 73 8.24 10.61 30.94
C LEU A 73 6.92 11.08 31.56
N ASP A 74 6.87 12.32 32.06
CA ASP A 74 5.66 12.91 32.60
C ASP A 74 4.56 13.04 31.55
N GLU A 75 4.91 13.42 30.30
CA GLU A 75 3.98 13.41 29.17
C GLU A 75 3.45 11.97 28.86
N LEU A 76 4.33 10.98 28.83
CA LEU A 76 3.93 9.59 28.59
C LEU A 76 3.04 9.05 29.70
N ILE A 77 3.33 9.37 30.95
CA ILE A 77 2.48 9.05 32.11
C ILE A 77 1.09 9.70 31.96
N GLY A 78 1.06 10.96 31.51
CA GLY A 78 -0.19 11.68 31.22
C GLY A 78 -1.03 10.99 30.16
N MET A 79 -0.39 10.50 29.07
CA MET A 79 -1.07 9.72 28.02
C MET A 79 -1.69 8.43 28.60
N TYR A 80 -0.96 7.68 29.43
CA TYR A 80 -1.48 6.46 30.05
C TYR A 80 -2.66 6.74 30.97
N ALA A 81 -2.56 7.77 31.81
CA ALA A 81 -3.66 8.18 32.69
C ALA A 81 -4.91 8.63 31.89
N GLY A 82 -4.70 9.39 30.80
CA GLY A 82 -5.78 9.81 29.91
C GLY A 82 -6.46 8.65 29.22
N ALA A 83 -5.67 7.68 28.71
CA ALA A 83 -6.21 6.48 28.08
C ALA A 83 -7.07 5.66 29.05
N GLN A 84 -6.60 5.46 30.30
CA GLN A 84 -7.37 4.75 31.33
C GLN A 84 -8.67 5.47 31.67
N GLU A 85 -8.67 6.79 31.70
CA GLU A 85 -9.90 7.56 31.95
C GLU A 85 -10.87 7.45 30.78
N ALA A 86 -10.35 7.44 29.53
CA ALA A 86 -11.17 7.22 28.33
C ALA A 86 -11.82 5.83 28.35
N GLU A 87 -11.08 4.77 28.70
CA GLU A 87 -11.61 3.42 28.88
C GLU A 87 -12.71 3.37 29.96
N LYS A 88 -12.46 4.00 31.10
CA LYS A 88 -13.43 4.08 32.22
C LYS A 88 -14.71 4.78 31.80
N GLN A 89 -14.61 5.83 31.00
CA GLN A 89 -15.76 6.54 30.43
C GLN A 89 -16.35 5.85 29.19
N LYS A 90 -15.80 4.73 28.71
CA LYS A 90 -16.20 3.99 27.51
C LYS A 90 -16.14 4.83 26.23
N LEU A 91 -15.24 5.80 26.14
CA LEU A 91 -15.03 6.63 24.96
C LEU A 91 -14.38 5.85 23.81
N ASP A 92 -13.76 4.73 24.12
CA ASP A 92 -13.19 3.78 23.16
C ASP A 92 -14.23 2.82 22.55
N ALA A 93 -15.50 2.89 22.95
CA ALA A 93 -16.54 1.98 22.46
C ALA A 93 -16.98 2.29 21.02
N GLY A 94 -17.48 1.28 20.30
CA GLY A 94 -17.98 1.43 18.93
C GLY A 94 -16.87 1.67 17.91
N GLU A 95 -17.02 2.69 17.06
CA GLU A 95 -16.05 3.02 15.99
C GLU A 95 -14.63 3.26 16.49
N PRO A 96 -14.38 4.00 17.60
CA PRO A 96 -13.04 4.16 18.15
C PRO A 96 -12.35 2.82 18.45
N LYS A 97 -13.06 1.85 19.05
CA LYS A 97 -12.53 0.52 19.34
C LYS A 97 -12.15 -0.22 18.05
N ALA A 98 -13.03 -0.20 17.06
CA ALA A 98 -12.77 -0.83 15.77
C ALA A 98 -11.55 -0.21 15.08
N ARG A 99 -11.38 1.10 15.19
CA ARG A 99 -10.21 1.82 14.67
C ARG A 99 -8.91 1.38 15.35
N LEU A 100 -8.90 1.29 16.69
CA LEU A 100 -7.74 0.83 17.45
C LEU A 100 -7.37 -0.61 17.08
N GLU A 101 -8.36 -1.50 16.95
CA GLU A 101 -8.15 -2.88 16.52
C GLU A 101 -7.55 -2.93 15.10
N LEU A 102 -8.09 -2.16 14.16
CA LEU A 102 -7.58 -2.10 12.79
C LEU A 102 -6.14 -1.60 12.73
N VAL A 103 -5.80 -0.56 13.51
CA VAL A 103 -4.43 -0.04 13.62
C VAL A 103 -3.47 -1.10 14.15
N ALA A 104 -3.86 -1.81 15.21
CA ALA A 104 -3.03 -2.88 15.78
C ALA A 104 -2.82 -4.02 14.77
N LYS A 105 -3.88 -4.48 14.08
CA LYS A 105 -3.79 -5.53 13.05
C LYS A 105 -2.96 -5.10 11.84
N SER A 106 -3.07 -3.85 11.42
CA SER A 106 -2.23 -3.30 10.34
C SER A 106 -0.75 -3.29 10.73
N ALA A 107 -0.42 -2.88 11.96
CA ALA A 107 0.94 -2.88 12.47
C ALA A 107 1.51 -4.31 12.56
N GLU A 108 0.74 -5.29 13.06
CA GLU A 108 1.13 -6.71 13.07
C GLU A 108 1.40 -7.25 11.66
N ALA A 109 0.54 -6.90 10.69
CA ALA A 109 0.71 -7.30 9.29
C ALA A 109 1.96 -6.66 8.66
N GLU A 110 2.28 -5.42 9.00
CA GLU A 110 3.50 -4.75 8.54
C GLU A 110 4.76 -5.43 9.11
N LEU A 111 4.74 -5.86 10.38
CA LEU A 111 5.83 -6.64 10.96
C LEU A 111 6.05 -7.96 10.22
N LEU A 112 4.95 -8.66 9.86
CA LEU A 112 5.03 -9.87 9.06
C LEU A 112 5.62 -9.59 7.67
N TYR A 113 5.17 -8.52 7.01
CA TYR A 113 5.72 -8.08 5.72
C TYR A 113 7.23 -7.83 5.81
N LYS A 114 7.65 -7.05 6.79
CA LYS A 114 9.07 -6.74 7.02
C LYS A 114 9.88 -8.03 7.23
N LYS A 115 9.40 -8.92 8.10
CA LYS A 115 10.07 -10.19 8.38
C LYS A 115 10.13 -11.11 7.16
N PHE A 116 9.04 -11.17 6.39
CA PHE A 116 8.97 -11.97 5.17
C PHE A 116 9.94 -11.45 4.10
N THR A 117 10.07 -10.14 3.94
CA THR A 117 10.94 -9.53 2.94
C THR A 117 12.39 -9.38 3.39
N GLU A 118 12.65 -9.55 4.69
CA GLU A 118 14.01 -9.51 5.25
C GLU A 118 14.87 -10.63 4.65
N GLY A 119 15.90 -10.23 3.91
CA GLY A 119 16.79 -11.18 3.21
C GLY A 119 16.21 -11.78 1.92
N LEU A 120 14.97 -11.44 1.54
CA LEU A 120 14.41 -11.86 0.26
C LEU A 120 15.16 -11.16 -0.87
N LYS A 121 15.82 -11.94 -1.71
CA LYS A 121 16.49 -11.45 -2.91
C LYS A 121 15.80 -12.06 -4.12
N PRO A 122 14.98 -11.29 -4.86
CA PRO A 122 14.43 -11.77 -6.12
C PRO A 122 15.53 -12.24 -7.07
N THR A 123 15.30 -13.35 -7.75
CA THR A 123 16.25 -13.83 -8.76
C THR A 123 16.16 -13.01 -10.04
N ASP A 124 17.17 -13.08 -10.89
CA ASP A 124 17.14 -12.39 -12.19
C ASP A 124 16.00 -12.89 -13.09
N GLU A 125 15.62 -14.17 -12.98
CA GLU A 125 14.49 -14.75 -13.70
C GLU A 125 13.17 -14.13 -13.22
N GLU A 126 13.00 -13.95 -11.90
CA GLU A 126 11.81 -13.32 -11.33
C GLU A 126 11.70 -11.83 -11.73
N LEU A 127 12.82 -11.12 -11.71
CA LEU A 127 12.88 -9.72 -12.15
C LEU A 127 12.57 -9.58 -13.63
N LYS A 128 13.09 -10.47 -14.48
CA LYS A 128 12.77 -10.49 -15.91
C LYS A 128 11.30 -10.81 -16.17
N ALA A 129 10.74 -11.78 -15.46
CA ALA A 129 9.31 -12.11 -15.61
C ALA A 129 8.41 -10.92 -15.21
N GLU A 130 8.77 -10.18 -14.16
CA GLU A 130 8.04 -8.96 -13.76
C GLU A 130 8.19 -7.86 -14.83
N TYR A 131 9.38 -7.68 -15.37
CA TYR A 131 9.66 -6.74 -16.46
C TYR A 131 8.81 -7.06 -17.71
N GLU A 132 8.84 -8.31 -18.17
CA GLU A 132 8.05 -8.75 -19.34
C GLU A 132 6.54 -8.53 -19.13
N THR A 133 6.04 -8.83 -17.92
CA THR A 133 4.64 -8.56 -17.59
C THR A 133 4.31 -7.07 -17.72
N ARG A 134 5.16 -6.19 -17.22
CA ARG A 134 4.96 -4.73 -17.28
C ARG A 134 5.06 -4.17 -18.69
N ILE A 135 5.97 -4.70 -19.49
CA ILE A 135 6.07 -4.31 -20.93
C ILE A 135 4.83 -4.77 -21.69
N ALA A 136 4.34 -5.98 -21.41
CA ALA A 136 3.14 -6.48 -22.07
C ALA A 136 1.90 -5.61 -21.80
N ASP A 137 1.80 -5.11 -20.53
CA ASP A 137 0.70 -4.27 -20.05
C ASP A 137 0.91 -2.77 -20.36
N ALA A 138 2.13 -2.38 -20.76
CA ALA A 138 2.44 -0.98 -21.04
C ALA A 138 1.79 -0.52 -22.36
N PRO A 139 1.34 0.74 -22.45
CA PRO A 139 0.88 1.30 -23.71
C PRO A 139 1.96 1.20 -24.79
N LYS A 140 1.59 0.69 -25.94
CA LYS A 140 2.52 0.48 -27.07
C LYS A 140 2.73 1.74 -27.92
N GLN A 141 1.96 2.78 -27.64
CA GLN A 141 1.99 4.04 -28.38
C GLN A 141 1.89 5.22 -27.42
N GLU A 142 2.54 6.30 -27.81
CA GLU A 142 2.37 7.65 -27.27
C GLU A 142 1.78 8.54 -28.36
N PHE A 143 0.98 9.49 -27.92
CA PHE A 143 0.26 10.43 -28.76
C PHE A 143 0.66 11.84 -28.42
N HIS A 144 0.82 12.68 -29.44
CA HIS A 144 0.88 14.13 -29.31
C HIS A 144 -0.41 14.69 -29.87
N ALA A 145 -1.20 15.35 -29.02
CA ALA A 145 -2.50 15.83 -29.42
C ALA A 145 -2.77 17.24 -28.88
N ARG A 146 -3.71 17.89 -29.55
CA ARG A 146 -4.35 19.12 -29.08
C ARG A 146 -5.79 18.86 -28.71
N HIS A 147 -6.34 19.62 -27.78
CA HIS A 147 -7.75 19.57 -27.50
C HIS A 147 -8.37 20.91 -27.19
N ILE A 148 -9.70 20.98 -27.34
CA ILE A 148 -10.54 22.07 -26.90
C ILE A 148 -11.56 21.51 -25.93
N LEU A 149 -11.61 22.01 -24.70
CA LEU A 149 -12.57 21.63 -23.66
C LEU A 149 -13.60 22.70 -23.48
N VAL A 150 -14.90 22.36 -23.57
CA VAL A 150 -16.02 23.24 -23.33
C VAL A 150 -17.10 22.57 -22.49
N ASP A 151 -18.02 23.38 -21.91
CA ASP A 151 -19.05 22.84 -21.00
C ASP A 151 -20.20 22.15 -21.72
N ASP A 152 -20.53 22.57 -22.91
CA ASP A 152 -21.72 22.06 -23.59
C ASP A 152 -21.40 21.47 -24.98
N GLU A 153 -22.22 20.51 -25.36
CA GLU A 153 -22.09 19.77 -26.59
C GLU A 153 -22.35 20.64 -27.84
N ALA A 154 -23.27 21.59 -27.75
CA ALA A 154 -23.63 22.44 -28.90
C ALA A 154 -22.44 23.34 -29.26
N LYS A 155 -21.73 23.87 -28.24
CA LYS A 155 -20.50 24.63 -28.46
C LYS A 155 -19.40 23.79 -29.10
N ALA A 156 -19.21 22.55 -28.63
CA ALA A 156 -18.21 21.64 -29.21
C ALA A 156 -18.55 21.29 -30.67
N LYS A 157 -19.82 21.06 -31.01
CA LYS A 157 -20.28 20.84 -32.39
C LYS A 157 -20.04 22.06 -33.29
N ASP A 158 -20.31 23.27 -32.77
CA ASP A 158 -20.02 24.51 -33.49
C ASP A 158 -18.53 24.66 -33.81
N LEU A 159 -17.67 24.35 -32.85
CA LEU A 159 -16.22 24.38 -33.05
C LEU A 159 -15.75 23.39 -34.13
N ILE A 160 -16.33 22.18 -34.14
CA ILE A 160 -16.06 21.19 -35.22
C ILE A 160 -16.52 21.78 -36.56
N ALA A 161 -17.69 22.38 -36.66
CA ALA A 161 -18.19 22.98 -37.89
C ALA A 161 -17.32 24.17 -38.37
N GLN A 162 -16.67 24.89 -37.46
CA GLN A 162 -15.68 25.92 -37.81
C GLN A 162 -14.37 25.32 -38.33
N LEU A 163 -13.89 24.22 -37.72
CA LEU A 163 -12.75 23.46 -38.20
C LEU A 163 -12.98 22.93 -39.61
N ASP A 164 -14.16 22.38 -39.89
CA ASP A 164 -14.57 21.89 -41.21
C ASP A 164 -14.57 23.01 -42.29
N LYS A 165 -14.74 24.27 -41.88
CA LYS A 165 -14.63 25.47 -42.75
C LYS A 165 -13.23 26.03 -42.83
N GLY A 166 -12.23 25.37 -42.24
CA GLY A 166 -10.84 25.74 -42.32
C GLY A 166 -10.33 26.68 -41.20
N ALA A 167 -11.07 26.83 -40.12
CA ALA A 167 -10.57 27.56 -38.96
C ALA A 167 -9.34 26.86 -38.37
N LYS A 168 -8.42 27.61 -37.78
CA LYS A 168 -7.22 27.06 -37.14
C LYS A 168 -7.56 26.50 -35.76
N PHE A 169 -7.19 25.25 -35.51
CA PHE A 169 -7.46 24.56 -34.26
C PHE A 169 -6.89 25.31 -33.05
N GLU A 170 -5.65 25.78 -33.17
CA GLU A 170 -4.92 26.47 -32.12
C GLU A 170 -5.61 27.80 -31.72
N GLN A 171 -6.20 28.50 -32.70
CA GLN A 171 -6.91 29.74 -32.45
C GLN A 171 -8.24 29.46 -31.73
N LEU A 172 -8.99 28.46 -32.21
CA LEU A 172 -10.24 28.05 -31.55
C LEU A 172 -9.99 27.56 -30.12
N ALA A 173 -8.87 26.87 -29.86
CA ALA A 173 -8.51 26.46 -28.52
C ALA A 173 -8.22 27.66 -27.61
N LYS A 174 -7.44 28.65 -28.09
CA LYS A 174 -7.16 29.87 -27.33
C LYS A 174 -8.40 30.65 -26.95
N ASP A 175 -9.35 30.73 -27.90
CA ASP A 175 -10.53 31.60 -27.75
C ASP A 175 -11.66 30.91 -26.96
N ASN A 176 -11.69 29.58 -26.91
CA ASN A 176 -12.87 28.85 -26.42
C ASN A 176 -12.56 27.79 -25.36
N SER A 177 -11.34 27.25 -25.29
CA SER A 177 -11.03 26.15 -24.39
C SER A 177 -10.94 26.62 -22.93
N LYS A 178 -11.51 25.83 -22.04
CA LYS A 178 -11.40 26.01 -20.57
C LYS A 178 -10.21 25.27 -19.98
N ASP A 179 -9.53 24.45 -20.77
CA ASP A 179 -8.35 23.71 -20.32
C ASP A 179 -7.13 24.61 -20.15
N GLY A 180 -6.24 24.25 -19.24
CA GLY A 180 -5.00 24.99 -18.98
C GLY A 180 -4.08 25.11 -20.20
N SER A 181 -4.17 24.18 -21.15
CA SER A 181 -3.42 24.21 -22.41
C SER A 181 -3.96 25.23 -23.43
N SER A 182 -5.07 25.91 -23.14
CA SER A 182 -5.70 26.88 -24.06
C SER A 182 -4.74 27.93 -24.57
N SER A 183 -3.88 28.51 -23.72
CA SER A 183 -2.86 29.51 -24.08
C SER A 183 -1.83 29.00 -25.11
N GLU A 184 -1.57 27.68 -25.12
CA GLU A 184 -0.69 27.01 -26.05
C GLU A 184 -1.43 26.40 -27.24
N GLY A 185 -2.68 26.86 -27.48
CA GLY A 185 -3.51 26.37 -28.58
C GLY A 185 -4.01 24.94 -28.34
N GLY A 186 -4.22 24.55 -27.10
CA GLY A 186 -4.71 23.25 -26.70
C GLY A 186 -3.68 22.12 -26.70
N ASP A 187 -2.39 22.45 -26.81
CA ASP A 187 -1.29 21.46 -26.90
C ASP A 187 -1.12 20.72 -25.56
N LEU A 188 -1.17 19.40 -25.61
CA LEU A 188 -0.99 18.51 -24.46
C LEU A 188 0.40 17.88 -24.38
N GLY A 189 1.25 18.13 -25.40
CA GLY A 189 2.53 17.44 -25.54
C GLY A 189 2.34 15.94 -25.79
N TRP A 190 3.41 15.16 -25.54
CA TRP A 190 3.40 13.72 -25.64
C TRP A 190 2.83 13.08 -24.37
N PHE A 191 1.90 12.15 -24.54
CA PHE A 191 1.31 11.39 -23.44
C PHE A 191 1.02 9.95 -23.86
N ASN A 192 0.94 9.04 -22.90
CA ASN A 192 0.42 7.71 -23.12
C ASN A 192 -1.09 7.65 -22.78
N PRO A 193 -1.85 6.71 -23.36
CA PRO A 193 -3.29 6.60 -23.16
C PRO A 193 -3.73 6.53 -21.70
N ASN A 194 -2.93 5.94 -20.82
CA ASN A 194 -3.26 5.76 -19.41
C ASN A 194 -3.17 7.06 -18.57
N GLN A 195 -2.62 8.12 -19.14
CA GLN A 195 -2.54 9.44 -18.49
C GLN A 195 -3.80 10.29 -18.72
N MET A 196 -4.69 9.85 -19.59
CA MET A 196 -5.91 10.55 -19.95
C MET A 196 -7.15 9.80 -19.47
N VAL A 197 -8.25 10.52 -19.27
CA VAL A 197 -9.54 9.88 -18.98
C VAL A 197 -9.97 8.99 -20.14
N LYS A 198 -10.61 7.87 -19.79
CA LYS A 198 -10.91 6.82 -20.77
C LYS A 198 -11.63 7.30 -22.04
N PRO A 199 -12.67 8.16 -22.00
CA PRO A 199 -13.31 8.62 -23.23
C PRO A 199 -12.34 9.39 -24.18
N PHE A 200 -11.44 10.19 -23.61
CA PHE A 200 -10.43 10.92 -24.35
C PHE A 200 -9.41 9.95 -24.99
N SER A 201 -8.90 9.04 -24.17
CA SER A 201 -7.93 8.03 -24.59
C SER A 201 -8.48 7.14 -25.72
N ASP A 202 -9.73 6.68 -25.58
CA ASP A 202 -10.39 5.86 -26.64
C ASP A 202 -10.53 6.65 -27.94
N ALA A 203 -10.85 7.94 -27.86
CA ALA A 203 -11.03 8.78 -29.05
C ALA A 203 -9.72 9.07 -29.76
N VAL A 204 -8.65 9.44 -29.04
CA VAL A 204 -7.36 9.75 -29.66
C VAL A 204 -6.74 8.55 -30.34
N GLN A 205 -6.93 7.34 -29.80
CA GLN A 205 -6.42 6.09 -30.38
C GLN A 205 -7.11 5.72 -31.70
N GLN A 206 -8.30 6.27 -31.99
CA GLN A 206 -9.04 6.04 -33.23
C GLN A 206 -8.77 7.10 -34.30
N LEU A 207 -8.08 8.18 -33.94
CA LEU A 207 -7.76 9.24 -34.89
C LEU A 207 -6.56 8.89 -35.77
N GLU A 208 -6.64 9.30 -37.04
CA GLU A 208 -5.48 9.38 -37.93
C GLU A 208 -4.68 10.65 -37.63
N VAL A 209 -3.37 10.59 -37.80
CA VAL A 209 -2.49 11.76 -37.63
C VAL A 209 -2.95 12.94 -38.52
N GLY A 210 -3.03 14.12 -37.94
CA GLY A 210 -3.53 15.35 -38.54
C GLY A 210 -5.05 15.50 -38.54
N LYS A 211 -5.82 14.51 -38.06
CA LYS A 211 -7.28 14.55 -37.99
C LYS A 211 -7.76 14.96 -36.58
N TYR A 212 -8.99 15.47 -36.51
CA TYR A 212 -9.70 15.78 -35.27
C TYR A 212 -11.00 14.97 -35.18
N THR A 213 -11.57 14.89 -33.98
CA THR A 213 -12.81 14.17 -33.72
C THR A 213 -13.97 14.79 -34.49
N ALA A 214 -14.66 14.00 -35.29
CA ALA A 214 -15.84 14.44 -36.07
C ALA A 214 -17.07 14.68 -35.19
N THR A 215 -17.06 14.17 -33.95
CA THR A 215 -18.11 14.38 -32.94
C THR A 215 -17.45 14.73 -31.61
N PRO A 216 -18.14 15.55 -30.78
CA PRO A 216 -17.63 15.86 -29.45
C PRO A 216 -17.47 14.62 -28.56
N VAL A 217 -16.40 14.57 -27.78
CA VAL A 217 -16.12 13.48 -26.84
C VAL A 217 -16.49 13.92 -25.43
N LYS A 218 -17.44 13.24 -24.79
CA LYS A 218 -17.89 13.57 -23.44
C LYS A 218 -16.99 12.94 -22.37
N SER A 219 -16.59 13.72 -21.36
CA SER A 219 -15.96 13.24 -20.14
C SER A 219 -16.62 13.87 -18.90
N GLU A 220 -16.11 13.56 -17.72
CA GLU A 220 -16.51 14.23 -16.47
C GLU A 220 -16.12 15.72 -16.43
N PHE A 221 -15.16 16.16 -17.24
CA PHE A 221 -14.69 17.54 -17.30
C PHE A 221 -15.50 18.39 -18.31
N GLY A 222 -16.27 17.77 -19.19
CA GLY A 222 -17.02 18.47 -20.22
C GLY A 222 -16.96 17.77 -21.57
N TRP A 223 -16.95 18.57 -22.65
CA TRP A 223 -16.94 18.11 -24.03
C TRP A 223 -15.63 18.49 -24.71
N HIS A 224 -14.97 17.51 -25.30
CA HIS A 224 -13.67 17.67 -25.95
C HIS A 224 -13.82 17.61 -27.48
N VAL A 225 -13.09 18.48 -28.16
CA VAL A 225 -12.69 18.32 -29.55
C VAL A 225 -11.20 18.00 -29.54
N ILE A 226 -10.81 16.88 -30.11
CA ILE A 226 -9.43 16.35 -30.02
C ILE A 226 -8.82 16.29 -31.40
N LYS A 227 -7.59 16.77 -31.57
CA LYS A 227 -6.80 16.65 -32.80
C LYS A 227 -5.54 15.87 -32.51
N LEU A 228 -5.31 14.81 -33.27
CA LEU A 228 -4.05 14.05 -33.20
C LEU A 228 -3.00 14.72 -34.08
N GLU A 229 -1.91 15.20 -33.47
CA GLU A 229 -0.79 15.80 -34.22
C GLU A 229 0.19 14.74 -34.68
N GLU A 230 0.62 13.87 -33.77
CA GLU A 230 1.61 12.84 -34.03
C GLU A 230 1.34 11.60 -33.16
N GLN A 231 1.87 10.47 -33.58
CA GLN A 231 1.92 9.25 -32.77
C GLN A 231 3.26 8.54 -32.96
N ARG A 232 3.73 7.87 -31.92
CA ARG A 232 4.95 7.07 -31.98
C ARG A 232 4.84 5.81 -31.15
N ALA A 233 5.62 4.80 -31.52
CA ALA A 233 5.75 3.59 -30.72
C ALA A 233 6.49 3.92 -29.40
N THR A 234 5.99 3.37 -28.29
CA THR A 234 6.68 3.44 -27.00
C THR A 234 7.86 2.48 -27.02
N THR A 235 9.04 2.95 -26.64
CA THR A 235 10.18 2.07 -26.42
C THR A 235 10.31 1.82 -24.93
N PRO A 236 10.08 0.58 -24.45
CA PRO A 236 10.28 0.27 -23.04
C PRO A 236 11.72 0.55 -22.59
N PRO A 237 11.94 1.01 -21.36
CA PRO A 237 13.28 1.20 -20.85
C PRO A 237 14.01 -0.16 -20.80
N PRO A 238 15.34 -0.21 -21.05
CA PRO A 238 16.11 -1.44 -20.95
C PRO A 238 15.97 -2.08 -19.56
N PHE A 239 15.91 -3.42 -19.50
CA PHE A 239 15.77 -4.17 -18.23
C PHE A 239 16.76 -3.71 -17.17
N ASP A 240 18.04 -3.56 -17.53
CA ASP A 240 19.09 -3.20 -16.59
C ASP A 240 18.90 -1.82 -15.96
N SER A 241 18.23 -0.90 -16.66
CA SER A 241 17.96 0.44 -16.15
C SER A 241 16.83 0.50 -15.10
N VAL A 242 15.97 -0.52 -15.05
CA VAL A 242 14.81 -0.59 -14.15
C VAL A 242 14.89 -1.74 -13.14
N LYS A 243 15.92 -2.58 -13.24
CA LYS A 243 16.10 -3.80 -12.44
C LYS A 243 15.94 -3.56 -10.95
N ASP A 244 16.57 -2.50 -10.41
CA ASP A 244 16.53 -2.18 -8.99
C ASP A 244 15.10 -1.79 -8.52
N GLN A 245 14.30 -1.22 -9.43
CA GLN A 245 12.92 -0.84 -9.14
C GLN A 245 11.96 -2.05 -9.14
N LEU A 246 12.33 -3.13 -9.81
CA LEU A 246 11.52 -4.34 -9.89
C LEU A 246 11.61 -5.20 -8.63
N GLY A 247 12.72 -5.15 -7.89
CA GLY A 247 12.94 -5.95 -6.70
C GLY A 247 11.84 -5.82 -5.64
N PRO A 248 11.50 -4.59 -5.20
CA PRO A 248 10.39 -4.37 -4.27
C PRO A 248 9.05 -4.90 -4.78
N LEU A 249 8.78 -4.79 -6.08
CA LEU A 249 7.52 -5.23 -6.69
C LEU A 249 7.39 -6.77 -6.70
N VAL A 250 8.48 -7.46 -7.01
CA VAL A 250 8.53 -8.93 -6.93
C VAL A 250 8.35 -9.37 -5.48
N SER A 251 9.00 -8.69 -4.52
CA SER A 251 8.87 -8.99 -3.10
C SER A 251 7.44 -8.80 -2.61
N GLN A 252 6.78 -7.73 -3.03
CA GLN A 252 5.37 -7.47 -2.74
C GLN A 252 4.46 -8.57 -3.30
N LYS A 253 4.62 -8.96 -4.56
CA LYS A 253 3.85 -10.06 -5.18
C LYS A 253 4.03 -11.39 -4.44
N LYS A 254 5.26 -11.69 -4.02
CA LYS A 254 5.54 -12.90 -3.22
C LYS A 254 4.83 -12.84 -1.87
N PHE A 255 4.82 -11.69 -1.22
CA PHE A 255 4.10 -11.51 0.04
C PHE A 255 2.58 -11.63 -0.14
N GLU A 256 2.02 -11.03 -1.19
CA GLU A 256 0.59 -11.18 -1.51
C GLU A 256 0.20 -12.65 -1.76
N ALA A 257 1.07 -13.40 -2.45
CA ALA A 257 0.88 -14.84 -2.64
C ALA A 257 0.94 -15.58 -1.30
N HIS A 258 1.87 -15.25 -0.42
CA HIS A 258 1.97 -15.81 0.93
C HIS A 258 0.72 -15.51 1.76
N LEU A 259 0.20 -14.28 1.73
CA LEU A 259 -1.05 -13.93 2.41
C LEU A 259 -2.24 -14.73 1.89
N LYS A 260 -2.32 -14.99 0.57
CA LYS A 260 -3.37 -15.83 -0.01
C LYS A 260 -3.32 -17.27 0.54
N GLU A 261 -2.13 -17.83 0.69
CA GLU A 261 -1.99 -19.17 1.29
C GLU A 261 -2.33 -19.17 2.78
N LEU A 262 -1.97 -18.13 3.53
CA LEU A 262 -2.40 -17.98 4.94
C LEU A 262 -3.93 -17.92 5.06
N VAL A 263 -4.59 -17.11 4.22
CA VAL A 263 -6.06 -17.02 4.20
C VAL A 263 -6.71 -18.36 3.82
N LYS A 264 -6.13 -19.09 2.87
CA LYS A 264 -6.61 -20.41 2.43
C LYS A 264 -6.48 -21.46 3.54
N ALA A 265 -5.42 -21.39 4.34
CA ALA A 265 -5.21 -22.29 5.48
C ALA A 265 -6.06 -21.91 6.70
N ALA A 266 -6.57 -20.69 6.77
CA ALA A 266 -7.39 -20.22 7.89
C ALA A 266 -8.84 -20.72 7.80
N LYS A 267 -9.43 -21.00 8.97
CA LYS A 267 -10.88 -21.21 9.05
C LYS A 267 -11.57 -19.85 8.97
N VAL A 268 -12.17 -19.54 7.83
CA VAL A 268 -12.85 -18.26 7.58
C VAL A 268 -14.36 -18.49 7.46
N GLU A 269 -15.11 -17.82 8.32
CA GLU A 269 -16.58 -17.74 8.23
C GLU A 269 -16.94 -16.31 7.77
N ARG A 270 -17.82 -16.18 6.77
CA ARG A 270 -18.26 -14.89 6.20
C ARG A 270 -19.75 -14.72 6.41
N SER A 271 -20.15 -13.61 7.01
CA SER A 271 -21.55 -13.20 7.22
C SER A 271 -21.72 -11.74 6.77
N LEU A 272 -21.81 -11.53 5.45
CA LEU A 272 -22.08 -10.22 4.83
C LEU A 272 -23.54 -10.14 4.44
#